data_cb6b067528669f8ac5969c4262579da4
#
_entry.id   cb6b067528669f8ac5969c4262579da4
#
_cell.length_a   1.000
_cell.length_b   1.000
_cell.length_c   1.000
_cell.angle_alpha   90.00
_cell.angle_beta   90.00
_cell.angle_gamma   90.00
#
_symmetry.space_group_name_H-M   'P 1'
#
loop_
_entity.id
_entity.type
_entity.pdbx_description
1 polymer ?
#
loop_
_entity_poly.entity_id
_entity_poly.type
_entity_poly.pdbx_seq_one_letter_code
_entity_poly.pdbx_strand_id
1 'polypeptide(L)'
;MMSMAAGLGWKIFPQVRTFLFPETKEVFYIGGADILPTPLNAREEAEAISGIGTEREEEVKKKLIEHNLRLVVYIAKKFDNTGVGVEDLISIGTIGLIKAINTYDPEKKIKLATYASRCIENEILMYLRRNNKTRSEERR
;
A
#
# COMPACT_ATOMS: atom_id res chain seq x y z
N MET A 1 10.56 -15.20 5.00
CA MET A 1 9.19 -15.20 4.52
C MET A 1 8.53 -13.88 4.40
N MET A 2 8.88 -12.97 5.25
CA MET A 2 8.72 -11.56 5.01
C MET A 2 9.13 -11.17 3.63
N SER A 3 10.17 -11.83 3.19
CA SER A 3 10.86 -11.48 1.98
C SER A 3 10.05 -11.66 0.70
N MET A 4 8.99 -12.47 0.66
CA MET A 4 8.29 -12.67 -0.61
C MET A 4 7.37 -11.52 -0.97
N ALA A 5 6.55 -11.07 -0.04
CA ALA A 5 5.68 -9.93 -0.30
C ALA A 5 6.49 -8.64 -0.42
N ALA A 6 7.43 -8.43 0.47
CA ALA A 6 8.35 -7.30 0.39
C ALA A 6 9.20 -7.37 -0.87
N GLY A 7 9.69 -8.56 -1.22
CA GLY A 7 10.51 -8.76 -2.40
C GLY A 7 9.78 -8.45 -3.71
N LEU A 8 8.51 -8.82 -3.81
CA LEU A 8 7.70 -8.51 -4.98
C LEU A 8 7.43 -7.02 -5.09
N GLY A 9 7.02 -6.39 -4.00
CA GLY A 9 6.76 -4.96 -3.97
C GLY A 9 8.01 -4.16 -4.30
N TRP A 10 9.14 -4.53 -3.71
CA TRP A 10 10.39 -3.80 -3.92
C TRP A 10 10.98 -4.01 -5.31
N LYS A 11 10.80 -5.17 -5.92
CA LYS A 11 11.27 -5.42 -7.28
C LYS A 11 10.48 -4.63 -8.32
N ILE A 12 9.18 -4.52 -8.11
CA ILE A 12 8.29 -3.84 -9.05
C ILE A 12 8.35 -2.32 -8.85
N PHE A 13 8.47 -1.88 -7.60
CA PHE A 13 8.43 -0.46 -7.26
C PHE A 13 9.58 -0.08 -6.31
N PRO A 14 10.83 -0.02 -6.82
CA PRO A 14 11.98 0.34 -5.99
C PRO A 14 11.85 1.71 -5.33
N GLN A 15 11.14 2.65 -5.98
CA GLN A 15 10.90 3.97 -5.41
C GLN A 15 10.04 3.91 -4.15
N VAL A 16 9.09 3.00 -4.10
CA VAL A 16 8.24 2.80 -2.92
C VAL A 16 9.09 2.33 -1.75
N ARG A 17 10.02 1.41 -1.99
CA ARG A 17 10.96 0.96 -0.97
C ARG A 17 11.80 2.11 -0.44
N THR A 18 12.40 2.89 -1.33
CA THR A 18 13.23 4.03 -0.96
C THR A 18 12.44 5.06 -0.16
N PHE A 19 11.17 5.21 -0.49
CA PHE A 19 10.27 6.14 0.16
C PHE A 19 9.83 5.66 1.55
N LEU A 20 9.44 4.38 1.66
CA LEU A 20 8.96 3.81 2.91
C LEU A 20 10.07 3.44 3.87
N PHE A 21 11.21 3.02 3.33
CA PHE A 21 12.33 2.50 4.12
C PHE A 21 13.64 3.12 3.65
N PRO A 22 13.82 4.43 3.84
CA PRO A 22 15.13 5.04 3.62
C PRO A 22 16.13 4.38 4.57
N GLU A 23 17.37 4.32 4.18
CA GLU A 23 18.40 3.57 4.91
C GLU A 23 18.75 4.11 6.30
N THR A 24 17.94 4.98 6.83
CA THR A 24 18.12 5.53 8.17
C THR A 24 17.17 4.86 9.17
N LYS A 25 17.67 4.61 10.35
CA LYS A 25 16.90 3.97 11.42
C LYS A 25 15.64 4.75 11.86
N GLU A 26 15.51 5.95 11.41
CA GLU A 26 14.38 6.82 11.75
C GLU A 26 13.10 6.49 11.00
N VAL A 27 13.20 5.60 10.06
CA VAL A 27 12.10 5.15 9.21
C VAL A 27 10.96 4.53 9.99
N PHE A 28 11.24 4.01 11.16
CA PHE A 28 10.24 3.35 11.97
C PHE A 28 9.20 4.33 12.52
N TYR A 29 9.46 5.60 12.37
CA TYR A 29 8.50 6.64 12.69
C TYR A 29 7.67 7.08 11.49
N ILE A 30 7.44 6.17 10.58
CA ILE A 30 6.44 6.37 9.52
C ILE A 30 5.07 6.70 10.13
N GLY A 31 4.97 6.60 11.43
CA GLY A 31 3.89 7.22 12.12
C GLY A 31 3.84 8.74 11.96
N GLY A 32 4.98 9.33 11.67
CA GLY A 32 5.03 10.76 11.37
C GLY A 32 4.53 11.02 9.97
N ALA A 33 3.40 11.67 9.88
CA ALA A 33 2.80 12.06 8.62
C ALA A 33 3.69 12.99 7.79
N ASP A 34 4.77 13.47 8.37
CA ASP A 34 5.60 14.50 7.77
C ASP A 34 6.54 14.01 6.67
N ILE A 35 6.77 12.69 6.61
CA ILE A 35 7.69 12.09 5.64
C ILE A 35 6.97 11.69 4.36
N LEU A 36 5.68 11.40 4.43
CA LEU A 36 4.91 10.94 3.29
C LEU A 36 4.25 12.13 2.58
N PRO A 37 4.12 12.07 1.23
CA PRO A 37 3.40 13.12 0.51
C PRO A 37 1.98 13.30 1.01
N THR A 38 1.49 14.52 0.96
CA THR A 38 0.11 14.80 1.32
C THR A 38 -0.83 14.12 0.32
N PRO A 39 -2.04 13.73 0.75
CA PRO A 39 -3.04 13.21 -0.18
C PRO A 39 -3.35 14.22 -1.28
N LEU A 40 -3.63 13.73 -2.46
CA LEU A 40 -4.05 14.57 -3.57
C LEU A 40 -5.44 15.13 -3.29
N ASN A 41 -5.67 16.38 -3.71
CA ASN A 41 -7.02 16.92 -3.69
C ASN A 41 -7.86 16.28 -4.81
N ALA A 42 -9.17 16.53 -4.80
CA ALA A 42 -10.09 15.90 -5.75
C ALA A 42 -9.73 16.20 -7.21
N ARG A 43 -9.26 17.41 -7.48
CA ARG A 43 -8.87 17.82 -8.83
C ARG A 43 -7.61 17.12 -9.30
N GLU A 44 -6.57 17.11 -8.45
CA GLU A 44 -5.30 16.44 -8.75
C GLU A 44 -5.51 14.94 -8.95
N GLU A 45 -6.33 14.34 -8.12
CA GLU A 45 -6.65 12.93 -8.24
C GLU A 45 -7.38 12.63 -9.54
N ALA A 46 -8.36 13.45 -9.90
CA ALA A 46 -9.10 13.30 -11.16
C ALA A 46 -8.17 13.43 -12.37
N GLU A 47 -7.25 14.39 -12.34
CA GLU A 47 -6.26 14.56 -13.40
C GLU A 47 -5.35 13.34 -13.53
N ALA A 48 -4.90 12.78 -12.43
CA ALA A 48 -4.08 11.59 -12.43
C ALA A 48 -4.85 10.39 -12.97
N ILE A 49 -6.09 10.21 -12.55
CA ILE A 49 -6.95 9.11 -13.02
C ILE A 49 -7.18 9.22 -14.52
N SER A 50 -7.38 10.43 -15.03
CA SER A 50 -7.57 10.65 -16.46
C SER A 50 -6.34 10.28 -17.30
N GLY A 51 -5.16 10.23 -16.69
CA GLY A 51 -3.93 9.83 -17.35
C GLY A 51 -3.76 8.31 -17.50
N ILE A 52 -4.62 7.52 -16.87
CA ILE A 52 -4.58 6.07 -16.99
C ILE A 52 -5.04 5.67 -18.39
N GLY A 53 -4.29 4.79 -19.03
CA GLY A 53 -4.54 4.40 -20.41
C GLY A 53 -3.90 5.32 -21.46
N THR A 54 -3.15 6.32 -21.03
CA THR A 54 -2.40 7.23 -21.90
C THR A 54 -0.91 6.94 -21.80
N GLU A 55 -0.10 7.66 -22.56
CA GLU A 55 1.36 7.56 -22.50
C GLU A 55 1.92 7.89 -21.11
N ARG A 56 1.15 8.61 -20.30
CA ARG A 56 1.54 9.03 -18.96
C ARG A 56 1.08 8.05 -17.87
N GLU A 57 0.62 6.88 -18.26
CA GLU A 57 0.03 5.93 -17.31
C GLU A 57 0.97 5.57 -16.15
N GLU A 58 2.22 5.24 -16.44
CA GLU A 58 3.18 4.89 -15.41
C GLU A 58 3.45 6.03 -14.43
N GLU A 59 3.59 7.23 -14.98
CA GLU A 59 3.83 8.44 -14.18
C GLU A 59 2.67 8.73 -13.23
N VAL A 60 1.44 8.67 -13.76
CA VAL A 60 0.27 8.97 -12.94
C VAL A 60 -0.02 7.87 -11.93
N LYS A 61 0.22 6.60 -12.26
CA LYS A 61 0.10 5.52 -11.30
C LYS A 61 1.10 5.65 -10.17
N LYS A 62 2.33 5.99 -10.48
CA LYS A 62 3.35 6.27 -9.47
C LYS A 62 2.91 7.40 -8.54
N LYS A 63 2.40 8.48 -9.09
CA LYS A 63 1.89 9.61 -8.32
C LYS A 63 0.73 9.20 -7.41
N LEU A 64 -0.21 8.43 -7.93
CA LEU A 64 -1.34 7.92 -7.15
C LEU A 64 -0.87 7.02 -6.00
N ILE A 65 0.09 6.17 -6.23
CA ILE A 65 0.66 5.31 -5.20
C ILE A 65 1.32 6.15 -4.11
N GLU A 66 2.23 7.04 -4.49
CA GLU A 66 2.98 7.86 -3.54
C GLU A 66 2.07 8.70 -2.65
N HIS A 67 1.04 9.31 -3.22
CA HIS A 67 0.14 10.19 -2.49
C HIS A 67 -0.95 9.44 -1.70
N ASN A 68 -1.02 8.12 -1.82
CA ASN A 68 -1.92 7.28 -1.04
C ASN A 68 -1.19 6.39 -0.02
N LEU A 69 0.12 6.56 0.13
CA LEU A 69 0.89 5.77 1.11
C LEU A 69 0.47 6.05 2.55
N ARG A 70 0.01 7.26 2.85
CA ARG A 70 -0.54 7.58 4.17
C ARG A 70 -1.74 6.72 4.51
N LEU A 71 -2.56 6.45 3.52
CA LEU A 71 -3.72 5.56 3.69
C LEU A 71 -3.27 4.15 4.05
N VAL A 72 -2.24 3.66 3.37
CA VAL A 72 -1.66 2.34 3.67
C VAL A 72 -1.17 2.27 5.12
N VAL A 73 -0.42 3.28 5.55
CA VAL A 73 0.10 3.34 6.92
C VAL A 73 -1.03 3.40 7.93
N TYR A 74 -2.03 4.21 7.67
CA TYR A 74 -3.20 4.33 8.55
C TYR A 74 -3.92 3.00 8.73
N ILE A 75 -4.14 2.27 7.64
CA ILE A 75 -4.81 0.98 7.69
C ILE A 75 -3.93 -0.07 8.35
N ALA A 76 -2.64 -0.10 8.02
CA ALA A 76 -1.69 -1.05 8.62
C ALA A 76 -1.63 -0.91 10.14
N LYS A 77 -1.70 0.30 10.65
CA LYS A 77 -1.68 0.56 12.09
C LYS A 77 -2.89 -0.02 12.83
N LYS A 78 -4.02 -0.19 12.15
CA LYS A 78 -5.20 -0.82 12.74
C LYS A 78 -4.96 -2.30 13.06
N PHE A 79 -3.96 -2.90 12.45
CA PHE A 79 -3.63 -4.32 12.62
C PHE A 79 -2.37 -4.53 13.44
N ASP A 80 -1.92 -3.53 14.19
CA ASP A 80 -0.69 -3.59 14.98
C ASP A 80 -0.74 -4.63 16.10
N ASN A 81 -1.93 -4.98 16.57
CA ASN A 81 -2.14 -5.96 17.63
C ASN A 81 -2.13 -7.42 17.16
N THR A 82 -1.84 -7.66 15.89
CA THR A 82 -1.89 -9.01 15.32
C THR A 82 -0.58 -9.81 15.52
N GLY A 83 0.44 -9.20 16.09
CA GLY A 83 1.74 -9.83 16.27
C GLY A 83 2.65 -9.74 15.04
N VAL A 84 2.16 -9.20 13.95
CA VAL A 84 2.97 -8.97 12.75
C VAL A 84 3.50 -7.54 12.81
N GLY A 85 4.77 -7.36 12.43
CA GLY A 85 5.39 -6.04 12.41
C GLY A 85 4.67 -5.09 11.48
N VAL A 86 4.52 -3.82 11.89
CA VAL A 86 3.82 -2.81 11.10
C VAL A 86 4.48 -2.62 9.72
N GLU A 87 5.79 -2.79 9.64
CA GLU A 87 6.52 -2.68 8.38
C GLU A 87 6.07 -3.71 7.36
N ASP A 88 5.88 -4.95 7.80
CA ASP A 88 5.39 -6.02 6.95
C ASP A 88 3.97 -5.73 6.49
N LEU A 89 3.14 -5.23 7.40
CA LEU A 89 1.75 -4.86 7.08
C LEU A 89 1.70 -3.72 6.08
N ILE A 90 2.60 -2.75 6.19
CA ILE A 90 2.70 -1.64 5.22
C ILE A 90 3.11 -2.17 3.85
N SER A 91 4.07 -3.08 3.79
CA SER A 91 4.49 -3.68 2.53
C SER A 91 3.34 -4.42 1.85
N ILE A 92 2.61 -5.21 2.61
CA ILE A 92 1.45 -5.96 2.11
C ILE A 92 0.33 -5.02 1.70
N GLY A 93 0.06 -4.01 2.51
CA GLY A 93 -0.94 -2.99 2.19
C GLY A 93 -0.60 -2.22 0.92
N THR A 94 0.68 -1.96 0.69
CA THR A 94 1.14 -1.31 -0.53
C THR A 94 0.84 -2.17 -1.77
N ILE A 95 0.98 -3.48 -1.66
CA ILE A 95 0.57 -4.40 -2.74
C ILE A 95 -0.92 -4.26 -3.01
N GLY A 96 -1.74 -4.18 -1.97
CA GLY A 96 -3.17 -3.94 -2.10
C GLY A 96 -3.49 -2.62 -2.79
N LEU A 97 -2.77 -1.57 -2.45
CA LEU A 97 -2.91 -0.26 -3.07
C LEU A 97 -2.57 -0.32 -4.57
N ILE A 98 -1.48 -0.98 -4.92
CA ILE A 98 -1.06 -1.14 -6.32
C ILE A 98 -2.13 -1.88 -7.11
N LYS A 99 -2.66 -2.96 -6.55
CA LYS A 99 -3.76 -3.71 -7.18
C LYS A 99 -4.99 -2.83 -7.35
N ALA A 100 -5.31 -2.02 -6.35
CA ALA A 100 -6.45 -1.11 -6.43
C ALA A 100 -6.29 -0.11 -7.57
N ILE A 101 -5.14 0.50 -7.70
CA ILE A 101 -4.87 1.49 -8.76
C ILE A 101 -4.93 0.83 -10.13
N ASN A 102 -4.44 -0.38 -10.27
CA ASN A 102 -4.46 -1.12 -11.53
C ASN A 102 -5.86 -1.60 -11.95
N THR A 103 -6.76 -1.77 -11.01
CA THR A 103 -8.11 -2.30 -11.26
C THR A 103 -9.21 -1.26 -11.04
N TYR A 104 -8.86 -0.05 -10.63
CA TYR A 104 -9.84 0.99 -10.37
C TYR A 104 -10.57 1.42 -11.64
N ASP A 105 -11.89 1.48 -11.55
CA ASP A 105 -12.74 1.95 -12.64
C ASP A 105 -13.47 3.22 -12.20
N PRO A 106 -13.10 4.38 -12.77
CA PRO A 106 -13.73 5.65 -12.40
C PRO A 106 -15.23 5.70 -12.71
N GLU A 107 -15.69 4.88 -13.66
CA GLU A 107 -17.11 4.85 -14.05
C GLU A 107 -18.03 4.26 -13.01
N LYS A 108 -17.48 3.48 -12.07
CA LYS A 108 -18.29 2.82 -11.04
C LYS A 108 -18.71 3.72 -9.88
N LYS A 109 -18.41 5.00 -9.94
CA LYS A 109 -18.82 6.00 -8.95
C LYS A 109 -18.38 5.71 -7.51
N ILE A 110 -17.31 4.96 -7.33
CA ILE A 110 -16.68 4.73 -6.03
C ILE A 110 -15.40 5.57 -5.97
N LYS A 111 -15.19 6.26 -4.87
CA LYS A 111 -13.94 7.03 -4.70
C LYS A 111 -12.75 6.10 -4.63
N LEU A 112 -11.62 6.51 -5.20
CA LEU A 112 -10.40 5.73 -5.20
C LEU A 112 -9.98 5.35 -3.77
N ALA A 113 -10.04 6.28 -2.83
CA ALA A 113 -9.67 6.01 -1.44
C ALA A 113 -10.53 4.90 -0.82
N THR A 114 -11.82 4.89 -1.10
CA THR A 114 -12.73 3.86 -0.59
C THR A 114 -12.38 2.50 -1.18
N TYR A 115 -12.19 2.45 -2.48
CA TYR A 115 -11.82 1.21 -3.17
C TYR A 115 -10.43 0.71 -2.72
N ALA A 116 -9.47 1.61 -2.67
CA ALA A 116 -8.11 1.28 -2.23
C ALA A 116 -8.09 0.77 -0.78
N SER A 117 -8.86 1.38 0.11
CA SER A 117 -8.96 0.92 1.50
C SER A 117 -9.39 -0.52 1.58
N ARG A 118 -10.39 -0.91 0.81
CA ARG A 118 -10.86 -2.30 0.78
C ARG A 118 -9.79 -3.25 0.26
N CYS A 119 -9.08 -2.87 -0.80
CA CYS A 119 -8.02 -3.69 -1.37
C CYS A 119 -6.86 -3.86 -0.39
N ILE A 120 -6.48 -2.78 0.29
CA ILE A 120 -5.41 -2.80 1.29
C ILE A 120 -5.79 -3.71 2.45
N GLU A 121 -6.98 -3.54 2.99
CA GLU A 121 -7.47 -4.37 4.09
C GLU A 121 -7.54 -5.84 3.69
N ASN A 122 -8.04 -6.14 2.50
CA ASN A 122 -8.14 -7.51 2.00
C ASN A 122 -6.78 -8.18 1.89
N GLU A 123 -5.78 -7.48 1.37
CA GLU A 123 -4.41 -8.03 1.27
C GLU A 123 -3.84 -8.32 2.66
N ILE A 124 -4.02 -7.41 3.60
CA ILE A 124 -3.55 -7.61 4.97
C ILE A 124 -4.28 -8.79 5.61
N LEU A 125 -5.60 -8.87 5.49
CA LEU A 125 -6.39 -9.96 6.05
C LEU A 125 -6.01 -11.31 5.47
N MET A 126 -5.80 -11.39 4.16
CA MET A 126 -5.35 -12.62 3.51
C MET A 126 -3.98 -13.05 4.01
N TYR A 127 -3.08 -12.10 4.19
CA TYR A 127 -1.76 -12.38 4.74
C TYR A 127 -1.85 -12.91 6.17
N LEU A 128 -2.65 -12.28 7.00
CA LEU A 128 -2.84 -12.69 8.39
C LEU A 128 -3.44 -14.09 8.50
N ARG A 129 -4.38 -14.43 7.64
CA ARG A 129 -4.97 -15.77 7.60
C ARG A 129 -3.94 -16.82 7.23
N ARG A 130 -3.12 -16.56 6.21
CA ARG A 130 -2.05 -17.48 5.80
C ARG A 130 -1.01 -17.65 6.90
N ASN A 131 -0.63 -16.56 7.54
CA ASN A 131 0.33 -16.58 8.62
C ASN A 131 -0.19 -17.38 9.82
N ASN A 132 -1.45 -17.20 10.21
CA ASN A 132 -2.07 -17.95 11.30
C ASN A 132 -2.19 -19.43 10.97
N LYS A 133 -2.55 -19.77 9.75
CA LYS A 133 -2.64 -21.17 9.31
C LYS A 133 -1.27 -21.85 9.39
N THR A 134 -0.24 -21.21 8.90
CA THR A 134 1.13 -21.73 8.97
C THR A 134 1.57 -21.96 10.42
N ARG A 135 1.30 -20.99 11.29
CA ARG A 135 1.64 -21.13 12.72
C ARG A 135 0.89 -22.28 13.38
N SER A 136 -0.36 -22.46 13.02
CA SER A 136 -1.19 -23.56 13.51
C SER A 136 -0.64 -24.91 13.07
N GLU A 137 -0.19 -25.02 11.84
CA GLU A 137 0.43 -26.24 11.30
C GLU A 137 1.78 -26.53 11.95
N GLU A 138 2.57 -25.51 12.21
CA GLU A 138 3.87 -25.67 12.89
C GLU A 138 3.74 -26.17 14.32
N ARG A 139 2.63 -25.87 14.99
CA ARG A 139 2.37 -26.32 16.36
C ARG A 139 1.97 -27.79 16.47
N ARG A 140 1.65 -28.38 15.37
CA ARG A 140 1.32 -29.81 15.32
C ARG A 140 2.55 -30.64 15.07
#